data_cf01605084fc5412b987b9730f7c88b5
#
_entry.id   cf01605084fc5412b987b9730f7c88b5
#
_cell.length_a   1.000
_cell.length_b   1.000
_cell.length_c   1.000
_cell.angle_alpha   90.00
_cell.angle_beta   90.00
_cell.angle_gamma   90.00
#
_symmetry.space_group_name_H-M   'P 1'
#
loop_
_entity.id
_entity.type
_entity.pdbx_description
1 polymer ?
#
loop_
_entity_poly.entity_id
_entity_poly.type
_entity_poly.pdbx_seq_one_letter_code
_entity_poly.pdbx_strand_id
1 'polypeptide(L)'
;DGKPGIQLLLETASEEIVMQLEGEEFQAEWYQMREIPVEYNTGDGENQGGAMVLMEKPEEKPAYVTRKAPFWVYDCLEKREDGCICTKNGRAAVYMCLQAKAGLKPGNHTVYITAQTIEGEYRCKITVRVYDVSIPEHTFFVTNWFSEDEICRFHHVEKGTEAYLQMLQKYAEAMRRMHQNVFFIQLDEQCVVNREPYEFDFEYLTPMISCFFEQGMQYMELGVLLDRGFLPDGMPDMYTDRFTCSMAKDVPVDSFKGY
;
A
#
# COMPACT_ATOMS: atom_id res chain seq x y z
N ASP A 1 -13.92 -14.45 -1.85
CA ASP A 1 -13.98 -13.42 -0.81
C ASP A 1 -13.66 -12.02 -1.36
N GLY A 2 -14.29 -11.66 -2.48
CA GLY A 2 -14.18 -10.33 -3.05
C GLY A 2 -14.76 -9.28 -2.10
N LYS A 3 -14.04 -8.17 -1.94
CA LYS A 3 -14.47 -7.01 -1.15
C LYS A 3 -14.57 -5.79 -2.08
N PRO A 4 -15.69 -5.62 -2.81
CA PRO A 4 -15.85 -4.46 -3.66
C PRO A 4 -15.87 -3.17 -2.84
N GLY A 5 -15.20 -2.14 -3.36
CA GLY A 5 -15.20 -0.80 -2.81
C GLY A 5 -16.19 0.10 -3.53
N ILE A 6 -16.86 0.97 -2.78
CA ILE A 6 -17.78 1.97 -3.30
C ILE A 6 -17.40 3.33 -2.72
N GLN A 7 -17.28 4.32 -3.59
CA GLN A 7 -17.03 5.70 -3.20
C GLN A 7 -18.34 6.49 -3.22
N LEU A 8 -18.56 7.26 -2.18
CA LEU A 8 -19.71 8.15 -2.02
C LEU A 8 -19.21 9.56 -1.74
N LEU A 9 -19.79 10.54 -2.42
CA LEU A 9 -19.59 11.95 -2.12
C LEU A 9 -20.93 12.51 -1.63
N LEU A 10 -20.92 13.08 -0.44
CA LEU A 10 -22.09 13.68 0.18
C LEU A 10 -21.87 15.20 0.34
N GLU A 11 -22.92 15.96 0.07
CA GLU A 11 -22.99 17.39 0.35
C GLU A 11 -24.08 17.60 1.41
N THR A 12 -23.75 18.24 2.53
CA THR A 12 -24.64 18.45 3.67
C THR A 12 -24.15 19.60 4.54
N ALA A 13 -25.05 20.23 5.25
CA ALA A 13 -24.72 21.23 6.27
C ALA A 13 -24.30 20.61 7.61
N SER A 14 -24.44 19.29 7.78
CA SER A 14 -23.96 18.58 8.98
C SER A 14 -22.46 18.68 9.12
N GLU A 15 -21.96 18.83 10.35
CA GLU A 15 -20.53 18.72 10.64
C GLU A 15 -20.06 17.27 10.66
N GLU A 16 -20.98 16.35 10.98
CA GLU A 16 -20.78 14.90 10.98
C GLU A 16 -21.98 14.19 10.35
N ILE A 17 -21.71 13.06 9.75
CA ILE A 17 -22.72 12.13 9.21
C ILE A 17 -22.46 10.73 9.75
N VAL A 18 -23.52 9.96 9.97
CA VAL A 18 -23.40 8.54 10.37
C VAL A 18 -23.85 7.67 9.23
N MET A 19 -22.91 6.87 8.73
CA MET A 19 -23.12 5.91 7.63
C MET A 19 -23.55 4.56 8.18
N GLN A 20 -24.59 3.97 7.59
CA GLN A 20 -25.09 2.65 7.96
C GLN A 20 -25.40 1.82 6.73
N LEU A 21 -25.25 0.50 6.85
CA LEU A 21 -25.69 -0.48 5.87
C LEU A 21 -26.93 -1.18 6.41
N GLU A 22 -28.02 -1.15 5.65
CA GLU A 22 -29.23 -1.91 5.97
C GLU A 22 -29.16 -3.30 5.32
N GLY A 23 -29.47 -4.30 6.10
CA GLY A 23 -29.53 -5.70 5.71
C GLY A 23 -28.50 -6.55 6.42
N GLU A 24 -28.82 -7.83 6.61
CA GLU A 24 -27.96 -8.75 7.37
C GLU A 24 -27.05 -9.61 6.47
N GLU A 25 -27.21 -9.53 5.16
CA GLU A 25 -26.49 -10.37 4.19
C GLU A 25 -25.06 -9.92 3.92
N PHE A 26 -24.78 -8.66 4.22
CA PHE A 26 -23.48 -8.02 3.99
C PHE A 26 -22.96 -7.35 5.26
N GLN A 27 -21.66 -7.11 5.28
CA GLN A 27 -20.98 -6.26 6.25
C GLN A 27 -20.29 -5.11 5.52
N ALA A 28 -20.26 -3.94 6.13
CA ALA A 28 -19.56 -2.78 5.61
C ALA A 28 -18.43 -2.36 6.55
N GLU A 29 -17.28 -2.06 5.96
CA GLU A 29 -16.22 -1.29 6.60
C GLU A 29 -16.27 0.12 6.03
N TRP A 30 -16.28 1.12 6.90
CA TRP A 30 -16.38 2.52 6.54
C TRP A 30 -15.04 3.22 6.65
N TYR A 31 -14.73 4.05 5.67
CA TYR A 31 -13.53 4.87 5.67
C TYR A 31 -13.89 6.30 5.28
N GLN A 32 -13.38 7.25 6.04
CA GLN A 32 -13.35 8.63 5.60
C GLN A 32 -12.20 8.81 4.61
N MET A 33 -12.49 9.37 3.45
CA MET A 33 -11.46 9.75 2.50
C MET A 33 -10.94 11.14 2.86
N ARG A 34 -9.65 11.23 3.23
CA ARG A 34 -8.98 12.48 3.55
C ARG A 34 -8.49 13.17 2.29
N GLU A 35 -8.58 14.49 2.29
CA GLU A 35 -8.01 15.32 1.24
C GLU A 35 -6.48 15.38 1.37
N ILE A 36 -5.80 15.11 0.26
CA ILE A 36 -4.34 15.20 0.13
C ILE A 36 -4.01 16.34 -0.84
N PRO A 37 -3.08 17.25 -0.51
CA PRO A 37 -2.64 18.29 -1.42
C PRO A 37 -1.78 17.71 -2.54
N VAL A 38 -2.10 18.07 -3.78
CA VAL A 38 -1.24 17.85 -4.93
C VAL A 38 -0.62 19.20 -5.28
N GLU A 39 0.61 19.40 -4.88
CA GLU A 39 1.31 20.67 -5.02
C GLU A 39 1.91 20.85 -6.42
N TYR A 40 2.31 19.73 -7.04
CA TYR A 40 2.98 19.71 -8.35
C TYR A 40 2.36 18.62 -9.22
N ASN A 41 2.29 18.86 -10.52
CA ASN A 41 2.02 17.80 -11.48
C ASN A 41 3.30 16.99 -11.72
N THR A 42 3.17 15.68 -11.90
CA THR A 42 4.28 14.83 -12.37
C THR A 42 4.69 15.29 -13.77
N GLY A 43 5.98 15.37 -14.02
CA GLY A 43 6.52 15.68 -15.34
C GLY A 43 6.43 14.51 -16.29
N ASP A 44 6.63 14.79 -17.55
CA ASP A 44 6.77 13.77 -18.59
C ASP A 44 8.15 13.13 -18.62
N GLY A 45 9.00 13.49 -17.69
CA GLY A 45 10.23 12.77 -17.39
C GLY A 45 11.18 12.55 -18.56
N GLU A 46 11.17 13.40 -19.56
CA GLU A 46 11.94 13.25 -20.81
C GLU A 46 13.42 12.86 -20.58
N ASN A 47 13.93 13.06 -19.38
CA ASN A 47 15.33 12.77 -19.08
C ASN A 47 15.57 12.25 -17.65
N GLN A 48 14.54 11.76 -16.95
CA GLN A 48 14.66 11.54 -15.52
C GLN A 48 14.57 10.06 -15.11
N GLY A 49 14.99 9.17 -15.98
CA GLY A 49 15.32 7.81 -15.59
C GLY A 49 14.31 7.09 -14.74
N GLY A 50 13.02 7.26 -14.98
CA GLY A 50 11.97 6.66 -14.16
C GLY A 50 11.60 7.45 -12.91
N ALA A 51 12.28 8.54 -12.59
CA ALA A 51 11.82 9.48 -11.56
C ALA A 51 10.58 10.22 -12.07
N MET A 52 9.42 9.80 -11.60
CA MET A 52 8.14 10.40 -12.00
C MET A 52 7.82 11.69 -11.23
N VAL A 53 8.71 12.15 -10.38
CA VAL A 53 8.53 13.33 -9.54
C VAL A 53 9.32 14.49 -10.12
N LEU A 54 8.65 15.56 -10.49
CA LEU A 54 9.33 16.79 -10.86
C LEU A 54 9.89 17.48 -9.63
N MET A 55 11.15 17.87 -9.73
CA MET A 55 11.81 18.72 -8.72
C MET A 55 11.31 20.16 -8.80
N GLU A 56 10.75 20.56 -9.92
CA GLU A 56 10.25 21.92 -10.18
C GLU A 56 8.81 21.87 -10.71
N LYS A 57 8.05 22.94 -10.43
CA LYS A 57 6.69 23.10 -10.97
C LYS A 57 6.74 23.29 -12.48
N PRO A 58 6.06 22.48 -13.29
CA PRO A 58 6.00 22.72 -14.71
C PRO A 58 5.25 24.04 -15.00
N GLU A 59 5.77 24.84 -15.90
CA GLU A 59 5.10 26.07 -16.33
C GLU A 59 3.78 25.77 -17.04
N GLU A 60 3.76 24.69 -17.82
CA GLU A 60 2.59 24.21 -18.53
C GLU A 60 2.14 22.84 -18.04
N LYS A 61 0.84 22.61 -18.09
CA LYS A 61 0.26 21.32 -17.73
C LYS A 61 0.57 20.31 -18.85
N PRO A 62 1.22 19.16 -18.57
CA PRO A 62 1.38 18.09 -19.54
C PRO A 62 0.06 17.61 -20.11
N ALA A 63 0.04 17.14 -21.36
CA ALA A 63 -1.18 16.79 -22.08
C ALA A 63 -1.99 15.69 -21.38
N TYR A 64 -1.32 14.75 -20.70
CA TYR A 64 -1.97 13.65 -19.96
C TYR A 64 -2.52 14.07 -18.59
N VAL A 65 -2.16 15.26 -18.10
CA VAL A 65 -2.64 15.75 -16.81
C VAL A 65 -4.01 16.38 -16.99
N THR A 66 -5.02 15.86 -16.34
CA THR A 66 -6.40 16.35 -16.43
C THR A 66 -6.61 17.65 -15.64
N ARG A 67 -5.84 17.86 -14.57
CA ARG A 67 -5.98 19.00 -13.66
C ARG A 67 -4.61 19.59 -13.32
N LYS A 68 -4.46 20.90 -13.44
CA LYS A 68 -3.23 21.61 -13.08
C LYS A 68 -3.14 21.79 -11.56
N ALA A 69 -1.98 21.43 -10.97
CA ALA A 69 -1.67 21.72 -9.56
C ALA A 69 -1.53 23.25 -9.32
N PRO A 70 -1.76 23.73 -8.08
CA PRO A 70 -2.11 22.93 -6.91
C PRO A 70 -3.61 22.61 -6.83
N PHE A 71 -3.95 21.45 -6.25
CA PHE A 71 -5.32 21.06 -5.96
C PHE A 71 -5.35 20.02 -4.84
N TRP A 72 -6.55 19.64 -4.39
CA TRP A 72 -6.75 18.59 -3.40
C TRP A 72 -7.45 17.41 -4.03
N VAL A 73 -7.09 16.19 -3.61
CA VAL A 73 -7.76 14.94 -3.98
C VAL A 73 -8.16 14.18 -2.73
N TYR A 74 -9.29 13.49 -2.79
CA TYR A 74 -9.64 12.50 -1.78
C TYR A 74 -8.88 11.22 -2.08
N ASP A 75 -7.94 10.84 -1.20
CA ASP A 75 -7.05 9.70 -1.43
C ASP A 75 -6.85 8.85 -0.18
N CYS A 76 -6.36 9.42 0.92
CA CYS A 76 -6.06 8.68 2.13
C CYS A 76 -7.33 8.13 2.79
N LEU A 77 -7.35 6.82 3.07
CA LEU A 77 -8.46 6.14 3.73
C LEU A 77 -8.21 6.07 5.25
N GLU A 78 -9.08 6.70 6.03
CA GLU A 78 -9.08 6.63 7.47
C GLU A 78 -10.27 5.78 7.94
N LYS A 79 -9.99 4.63 8.56
CA LYS A 79 -11.04 3.71 9.02
C LYS A 79 -11.90 4.34 10.11
N ARG A 80 -13.21 4.13 10.01
CA ARG A 80 -14.24 4.62 10.93
C ARG A 80 -15.08 3.44 11.43
N GLU A 81 -14.77 2.94 12.61
CA GLU A 81 -15.43 1.74 13.17
C GLU A 81 -16.91 1.99 13.48
N ASP A 82 -17.28 3.20 13.83
CA ASP A 82 -18.64 3.64 14.16
C ASP A 82 -19.43 4.16 12.95
N GLY A 83 -18.80 4.23 11.77
CA GLY A 83 -19.39 4.84 10.58
C GLY A 83 -19.54 6.36 10.65
N CYS A 84 -18.99 7.01 11.68
CA CYS A 84 -19.06 8.46 11.84
C CYS A 84 -18.02 9.16 10.96
N ILE A 85 -18.47 10.00 10.03
CA ILE A 85 -17.66 10.70 9.04
C ILE A 85 -17.77 12.20 9.26
N CYS A 86 -16.65 12.88 9.44
CA CYS A 86 -16.61 14.32 9.55
C CYS A 86 -16.75 14.97 8.17
N THR A 87 -17.50 16.07 8.10
CA THR A 87 -17.59 16.89 6.89
C THR A 87 -16.54 18.00 6.91
N LYS A 88 -16.15 18.44 5.75
CA LYS A 88 -15.30 19.61 5.56
C LYS A 88 -15.86 20.47 4.45
N ASN A 89 -16.11 21.75 4.74
CA ASN A 89 -16.72 22.68 3.79
C ASN A 89 -18.04 22.15 3.20
N GLY A 90 -18.90 21.53 4.02
CA GLY A 90 -20.16 20.97 3.60
C GLY A 90 -20.07 19.71 2.73
N ARG A 91 -18.94 19.02 2.75
CA ARG A 91 -18.71 17.80 1.96
C ARG A 91 -18.05 16.71 2.79
N ALA A 92 -18.41 15.46 2.48
CA ALA A 92 -17.74 14.26 2.97
C ALA A 92 -17.54 13.29 1.83
N ALA A 93 -16.33 12.76 1.71
CA ALA A 93 -16.02 11.65 0.83
C ALA A 93 -15.85 10.39 1.67
N VAL A 94 -16.59 9.35 1.31
CA VAL A 94 -16.68 8.08 2.03
C VAL A 94 -16.29 6.95 1.09
N TYR A 95 -15.43 6.05 1.56
CA TYR A 95 -15.18 4.78 0.92
C TYR A 95 -15.79 3.67 1.78
N MET A 96 -16.65 2.86 1.18
CA MET A 96 -17.24 1.69 1.80
C MET A 96 -16.63 0.43 1.19
N CYS A 97 -16.09 -0.44 2.02
CA CYS A 97 -15.71 -1.79 1.62
C CYS A 97 -16.84 -2.75 2.01
N LEU A 98 -17.43 -3.43 1.03
CA LEU A 98 -18.57 -4.33 1.24
C LEU A 98 -18.10 -5.78 1.21
N GLN A 99 -18.54 -6.58 2.17
CA GLN A 99 -18.25 -8.00 2.24
C GLN A 99 -19.53 -8.81 2.38
N ALA A 100 -19.73 -9.79 1.50
CA ALA A 100 -20.81 -10.76 1.63
C ALA A 100 -20.55 -11.71 2.81
N LYS A 101 -21.56 -12.00 3.60
CA LYS A 101 -21.47 -13.03 4.65
C LYS A 101 -21.35 -14.43 4.02
N ALA A 102 -20.67 -15.32 4.74
CA ALA A 102 -20.50 -16.69 4.30
C ALA A 102 -21.85 -17.39 4.05
N GLY A 103 -21.95 -18.15 2.94
CA GLY A 103 -23.15 -18.88 2.58
C GLY A 103 -24.23 -18.07 1.86
N LEU A 104 -23.95 -16.80 1.50
CA LEU A 104 -24.86 -16.02 0.69
C LEU A 104 -25.02 -16.65 -0.69
N LYS A 105 -26.25 -16.85 -1.12
CA LYS A 105 -26.55 -17.51 -2.40
C LYS A 105 -26.17 -16.61 -3.58
N PRO A 106 -25.68 -17.19 -4.69
CA PRO A 106 -25.48 -16.45 -5.93
C PRO A 106 -26.77 -15.78 -6.41
N GLY A 107 -26.61 -14.58 -6.97
CA GLY A 107 -27.76 -13.80 -7.46
C GLY A 107 -27.60 -12.31 -7.28
N ASN A 108 -28.66 -11.56 -7.53
CA ASN A 108 -28.74 -10.14 -7.30
C ASN A 108 -29.33 -9.86 -5.92
N HIS A 109 -28.61 -9.16 -5.09
CA HIS A 109 -29.02 -8.74 -3.76
C HIS A 109 -29.15 -7.23 -3.71
N THR A 110 -30.17 -6.75 -3.03
CA THR A 110 -30.39 -5.32 -2.81
C THR A 110 -29.94 -4.96 -1.40
N VAL A 111 -29.07 -3.99 -1.28
CA VAL A 111 -28.67 -3.37 -0.01
C VAL A 111 -28.98 -1.88 -0.05
N TYR A 112 -29.22 -1.30 1.10
CA TYR A 112 -29.38 0.13 1.22
C TYR A 112 -28.30 0.70 2.09
N ILE A 113 -27.76 1.83 1.66
CA ILE A 113 -26.87 2.66 2.45
C ILE A 113 -27.65 3.85 2.93
N THR A 114 -27.56 4.16 4.22
CA THR A 114 -28.15 5.36 4.80
C THR A 114 -27.07 6.29 5.33
N ALA A 115 -27.30 7.57 5.23
CA ALA A 115 -26.50 8.62 5.83
C ALA A 115 -27.42 9.48 6.69
N GLN A 116 -27.20 9.49 8.00
CA GLN A 116 -27.91 10.33 8.94
C GLN A 116 -27.24 11.70 9.01
N THR A 117 -28.01 12.74 8.78
CA THR A 117 -27.55 14.14 8.80
C THR A 117 -28.53 15.01 9.60
N ILE A 118 -28.16 16.26 9.85
CA ILE A 118 -29.10 17.24 10.50
C ILE A 118 -30.28 17.58 9.61
N GLU A 119 -30.16 17.46 8.29
CA GLU A 119 -31.25 17.68 7.34
C GLU A 119 -32.21 16.50 7.23
N GLY A 120 -31.79 15.32 7.75
CA GLY A 120 -32.57 14.09 7.71
C GLY A 120 -31.74 12.91 7.23
N GLU A 121 -32.43 11.83 6.88
CA GLU A 121 -31.83 10.62 6.36
C GLU A 121 -31.79 10.62 4.83
N TYR A 122 -30.62 10.39 4.29
CA TYR A 122 -30.43 10.08 2.87
C TYR A 122 -30.27 8.57 2.72
N ARG A 123 -30.94 7.98 1.72
CA ARG A 123 -30.95 6.55 1.47
C ARG A 123 -30.63 6.25 0.03
N CYS A 124 -29.62 5.40 -0.18
CA CYS A 124 -29.18 4.95 -1.50
C CYS A 124 -29.37 3.45 -1.66
N LYS A 125 -29.98 3.04 -2.76
CA LYS A 125 -30.16 1.62 -3.13
C LYS A 125 -28.97 1.16 -3.97
N ILE A 126 -28.36 0.03 -3.59
CA ILE A 126 -27.30 -0.63 -4.33
C ILE A 126 -27.73 -2.04 -4.67
N THR A 127 -27.46 -2.48 -5.91
CA THR A 127 -27.61 -3.87 -6.32
C THR A 127 -26.25 -4.53 -6.38
N VAL A 128 -26.07 -5.56 -5.57
CA VAL A 128 -24.84 -6.36 -5.52
C VAL A 128 -25.11 -7.69 -6.20
N ARG A 129 -24.32 -8.02 -7.22
CA ARG A 129 -24.38 -9.33 -7.86
C ARG A 129 -23.34 -10.26 -7.23
N VAL A 130 -23.81 -11.30 -6.59
CA VAL A 130 -22.97 -12.38 -6.07
C VAL A 130 -22.88 -13.49 -7.13
N TYR A 131 -21.65 -13.84 -7.48
CA TYR A 131 -21.39 -14.89 -8.45
C TYR A 131 -21.18 -16.23 -7.73
N ASP A 132 -21.57 -17.34 -8.41
CA ASP A 132 -21.29 -18.69 -7.95
C ASP A 132 -19.85 -19.09 -8.27
N VAL A 133 -18.92 -18.34 -7.67
CA VAL A 133 -17.48 -18.51 -7.87
C VAL A 133 -16.79 -18.25 -6.54
N SER A 134 -15.90 -19.15 -6.16
CA SER A 134 -14.93 -18.91 -5.09
C SER A 134 -13.60 -18.54 -5.72
N ILE A 135 -13.00 -17.46 -5.24
CA ILE A 135 -11.63 -17.10 -5.62
C ILE A 135 -10.72 -18.03 -4.82
N PRO A 136 -9.96 -18.92 -5.48
CA PRO A 136 -9.05 -19.79 -4.76
C PRO A 136 -7.93 -18.96 -4.11
N GLU A 137 -7.56 -19.32 -2.90
CA GLU A 137 -6.34 -18.80 -2.29
C GLU A 137 -5.12 -19.30 -3.10
N HIS A 138 -4.15 -18.42 -3.32
CA HIS A 138 -2.84 -18.80 -3.87
C HIS A 138 -2.81 -19.34 -5.31
N THR A 139 -3.51 -18.69 -6.23
CA THR A 139 -3.45 -19.06 -7.65
C THR A 139 -2.18 -18.58 -8.36
N PHE A 140 -1.55 -17.52 -7.86
CA PHE A 140 -0.31 -16.97 -8.38
C PHE A 140 0.41 -16.16 -7.31
N PHE A 141 1.69 -15.87 -7.53
CA PHE A 141 2.49 -15.06 -6.63
C PHE A 141 2.15 -13.59 -6.80
N VAL A 142 1.79 -12.95 -5.69
CA VAL A 142 1.55 -11.50 -5.62
C VAL A 142 2.56 -10.92 -4.64
N THR A 143 3.44 -10.07 -5.14
CA THR A 143 4.44 -9.35 -4.37
C THR A 143 4.36 -7.86 -4.63
N ASN A 144 4.60 -7.06 -3.62
CA ASN A 144 4.90 -5.63 -3.72
C ASN A 144 6.10 -5.34 -2.83
N TRP A 145 7.08 -4.69 -3.39
CA TRP A 145 8.24 -4.27 -2.63
C TRP A 145 7.91 -3.07 -1.75
N PHE A 146 8.55 -3.01 -0.63
CA PHE A 146 8.48 -1.90 0.29
C PHE A 146 9.89 -1.56 0.79
N SER A 147 10.06 -0.37 1.31
CA SER A 147 11.31 0.07 1.93
C SER A 147 11.13 0.16 3.43
N GLU A 148 11.91 -0.60 4.17
CA GLU A 148 11.96 -0.54 5.64
C GLU A 148 12.38 0.84 6.12
N ASP A 149 13.36 1.47 5.44
CA ASP A 149 13.83 2.81 5.77
C ASP A 149 12.74 3.87 5.62
N GLU A 150 11.89 3.72 4.58
CA GLU A 150 10.74 4.61 4.40
C GLU A 150 9.68 4.40 5.49
N ILE A 151 9.41 3.15 5.90
CA ILE A 151 8.54 2.87 7.04
C ILE A 151 9.09 3.57 8.29
N CYS A 152 10.38 3.40 8.58
CA CYS A 152 11.03 4.02 9.73
C CYS A 152 10.94 5.56 9.67
N ARG A 153 11.21 6.12 8.50
CA ARG A 153 11.20 7.58 8.27
C ARG A 153 9.79 8.17 8.45
N PHE A 154 8.78 7.57 7.83
CA PHE A 154 7.42 8.10 7.87
C PHE A 154 6.73 7.93 9.22
N HIS A 155 7.01 6.83 9.92
CA HIS A 155 6.39 6.53 11.21
C HIS A 155 7.24 6.94 12.41
N HIS A 156 8.44 7.51 12.18
CA HIS A 156 9.37 7.93 13.22
C HIS A 156 9.72 6.81 14.20
N VAL A 157 9.95 5.62 13.68
CA VAL A 157 10.35 4.42 14.43
C VAL A 157 11.76 4.00 14.03
N GLU A 158 12.47 3.37 14.94
CA GLU A 158 13.82 2.85 14.70
C GLU A 158 13.77 1.37 14.33
N LYS A 159 14.49 0.98 13.26
CA LYS A 159 14.54 -0.40 12.76
C LYS A 159 14.98 -1.37 13.86
N GLY A 160 14.32 -2.52 13.93
CA GLY A 160 14.59 -3.57 14.93
C GLY A 160 13.98 -3.34 16.30
N THR A 161 13.32 -2.19 16.55
CA THR A 161 12.60 -1.94 17.79
C THR A 161 11.20 -2.59 17.79
N GLU A 162 10.62 -2.74 18.97
CA GLU A 162 9.24 -3.23 19.12
C GLU A 162 8.23 -2.34 18.37
N ALA A 163 8.41 -1.02 18.41
CA ALA A 163 7.54 -0.08 17.68
C ALA A 163 7.64 -0.27 16.16
N TYR A 164 8.81 -0.57 15.64
CA TYR A 164 9.00 -0.92 14.23
C TYR A 164 8.29 -2.22 13.86
N LEU A 165 8.44 -3.27 14.68
CA LEU A 165 7.78 -4.56 14.42
C LEU A 165 6.27 -4.45 14.45
N GLN A 166 5.70 -3.69 15.40
CA GLN A 166 4.27 -3.40 15.45
C GLN A 166 3.79 -2.65 14.20
N MET A 167 4.60 -1.72 13.67
CA MET A 167 4.27 -1.04 12.43
C MET A 167 4.35 -1.99 11.24
N LEU A 168 5.41 -2.79 11.15
CA LEU A 168 5.59 -3.78 10.09
C LEU A 168 4.44 -4.80 10.06
N GLN A 169 3.94 -5.22 11.22
CA GLN A 169 2.78 -6.10 11.32
C GLN A 169 1.52 -5.48 10.69
N LYS A 170 1.28 -4.18 10.89
CA LYS A 170 0.17 -3.46 10.24
C LYS A 170 0.33 -3.41 8.72
N TYR A 171 1.55 -3.23 8.23
CA TYR A 171 1.83 -3.31 6.79
C TYR A 171 1.58 -4.71 6.26
N ALA A 172 2.05 -5.74 6.94
CA ALA A 172 1.82 -7.13 6.57
C ALA A 172 0.31 -7.46 6.52
N GLU A 173 -0.47 -7.00 7.51
CA GLU A 173 -1.93 -7.13 7.51
C GLU A 173 -2.57 -6.42 6.30
N ALA A 174 -2.17 -5.19 6.00
CA ALA A 174 -2.69 -4.44 4.86
C ALA A 174 -2.34 -5.11 3.52
N MET A 175 -1.12 -5.60 3.37
CA MET A 175 -0.67 -6.35 2.19
C MET A 175 -1.48 -7.64 2.03
N ARG A 176 -1.70 -8.39 3.11
CA ARG A 176 -2.49 -9.61 3.09
C ARG A 176 -3.96 -9.36 2.72
N ARG A 177 -4.53 -8.25 3.18
CA ARG A 177 -5.88 -7.82 2.75
C ARG A 177 -5.99 -7.58 1.25
N MET A 178 -4.90 -7.20 0.59
CA MET A 178 -4.80 -7.03 -0.86
C MET A 178 -4.38 -8.32 -1.59
N HIS A 179 -4.52 -9.48 -0.93
CA HIS A 179 -4.18 -10.81 -1.45
C HIS A 179 -2.70 -11.04 -1.77
N GLN A 180 -1.81 -10.22 -1.24
CA GLN A 180 -0.38 -10.47 -1.35
C GLN A 180 -0.01 -11.72 -0.55
N ASN A 181 0.78 -12.61 -1.14
CA ASN A 181 1.22 -13.87 -0.53
C ASN A 181 2.74 -14.06 -0.53
N VAL A 182 3.46 -13.14 -1.13
CA VAL A 182 4.93 -13.07 -1.13
C VAL A 182 5.35 -11.76 -0.48
N PHE A 183 6.31 -11.81 0.43
CA PHE A 183 6.92 -10.61 1.02
C PHE A 183 8.40 -10.52 0.67
N PHE A 184 8.90 -9.30 0.61
CA PHE A 184 10.26 -8.98 0.22
C PHE A 184 11.15 -8.86 1.46
N ILE A 185 12.34 -9.45 1.40
CA ILE A 185 13.39 -9.33 2.41
C ILE A 185 14.70 -8.94 1.73
N GLN A 186 15.29 -7.86 2.18
CA GLN A 186 16.63 -7.44 1.75
C GLN A 186 17.67 -8.01 2.70
N LEU A 187 18.60 -8.80 2.17
CA LEU A 187 19.79 -9.23 2.91
C LEU A 187 20.81 -8.07 2.92
N ASP A 188 21.39 -7.80 4.06
CA ASP A 188 22.40 -6.77 4.27
C ASP A 188 23.65 -7.31 4.98
N GLU A 189 24.57 -6.43 5.32
CA GLU A 189 25.85 -6.81 5.94
C GLU A 189 25.72 -7.42 7.34
N GLN A 190 24.57 -7.26 8.01
CA GLN A 190 24.34 -7.82 9.32
C GLN A 190 24.28 -9.34 9.32
N CYS A 191 23.93 -9.95 8.17
CA CYS A 191 23.94 -11.40 8.05
C CYS A 191 25.34 -12.03 7.94
N VAL A 192 26.40 -11.25 7.79
CA VAL A 192 27.78 -11.77 7.70
C VAL A 192 28.45 -11.71 9.06
N VAL A 193 28.61 -12.85 9.71
CA VAL A 193 29.25 -12.96 11.03
C VAL A 193 30.76 -13.02 10.93
N ASN A 194 31.26 -13.73 9.93
CA ASN A 194 32.67 -13.87 9.63
C ASN A 194 32.91 -13.85 8.12
N ARG A 195 34.04 -13.32 7.69
CA ARG A 195 34.43 -13.25 6.27
C ARG A 195 35.53 -14.24 5.84
N GLU A 196 36.20 -14.86 6.78
CA GLU A 196 37.26 -15.83 6.50
C GLU A 196 37.24 -17.00 7.51
N PRO A 197 36.60 -18.16 7.20
CA PRO A 197 35.67 -18.38 6.10
C PRO A 197 34.37 -17.57 6.25
N TYR A 198 33.62 -17.40 5.18
CA TYR A 198 32.33 -16.75 5.27
C TYR A 198 31.36 -17.59 6.12
N GLU A 199 30.83 -16.95 7.14
CA GLU A 199 29.78 -17.47 8.03
C GLU A 199 28.62 -16.49 8.07
N PHE A 200 27.42 -17.03 8.02
CA PHE A 200 26.20 -16.20 7.97
C PHE A 200 25.29 -16.55 9.14
N ASP A 201 24.64 -15.52 9.67
CA ASP A 201 23.56 -15.63 10.65
C ASP A 201 22.38 -14.79 10.19
N PHE A 202 21.20 -15.39 10.16
CA PHE A 202 19.95 -14.75 9.75
C PHE A 202 18.96 -14.61 10.89
N GLU A 203 19.34 -14.94 12.13
CA GLU A 203 18.43 -14.90 13.28
C GLU A 203 17.83 -13.51 13.49
N TYR A 204 18.58 -12.44 13.19
CA TYR A 204 18.09 -11.07 13.31
C TYR A 204 16.89 -10.75 12.39
N LEU A 205 16.69 -11.50 11.31
CA LEU A 205 15.55 -11.37 10.41
C LEU A 205 14.29 -12.07 10.94
N THR A 206 14.43 -12.99 11.90
CA THR A 206 13.32 -13.82 12.39
C THR A 206 12.12 -13.01 12.88
N PRO A 207 12.26 -11.94 13.70
CA PRO A 207 11.11 -11.17 14.15
C PRO A 207 10.37 -10.49 12.99
N MET A 208 11.10 -9.97 12.00
CA MET A 208 10.53 -9.34 10.82
C MET A 208 9.79 -10.36 9.94
N ILE A 209 10.41 -11.50 9.65
CA ILE A 209 9.83 -12.60 8.88
C ILE A 209 8.56 -13.11 9.55
N SER A 210 8.56 -13.23 10.88
CA SER A 210 7.41 -13.67 11.66
C SER A 210 6.20 -12.76 11.46
N CYS A 211 6.38 -11.44 11.38
CA CYS A 211 5.29 -10.51 11.12
C CYS A 211 4.48 -10.86 9.86
N PHE A 212 5.15 -11.33 8.80
CA PHE A 212 4.49 -11.68 7.54
C PHE A 212 3.87 -13.07 7.58
N PHE A 213 4.56 -14.07 8.13
CA PHE A 213 4.02 -15.43 8.25
C PHE A 213 2.80 -15.48 9.19
N GLU A 214 2.80 -14.72 10.27
CA GLU A 214 1.66 -14.62 11.19
C GLU A 214 0.41 -14.04 10.52
N GLN A 215 0.58 -13.21 9.49
CA GLN A 215 -0.52 -12.70 8.68
C GLN A 215 -0.93 -13.66 7.54
N GLY A 216 -0.32 -14.85 7.46
CA GLY A 216 -0.66 -15.89 6.50
C GLY A 216 -0.01 -15.72 5.12
N MET A 217 1.06 -14.93 5.00
CA MET A 217 1.91 -14.98 3.81
C MET A 217 2.69 -16.29 3.80
N GLN A 218 2.99 -16.79 2.60
CA GLN A 218 3.55 -18.15 2.47
C GLN A 218 4.91 -18.19 1.80
N TYR A 219 5.27 -17.14 1.11
CA TYR A 219 6.48 -17.09 0.29
C TYR A 219 7.29 -15.85 0.62
N MET A 220 8.59 -15.99 0.48
CA MET A 220 9.56 -14.93 0.69
C MET A 220 10.34 -14.71 -0.60
N GLU A 221 10.45 -13.46 -1.02
CA GLU A 221 11.33 -13.01 -2.08
C GLU A 221 12.56 -12.39 -1.45
N LEU A 222 13.72 -12.89 -1.78
CA LEU A 222 14.98 -12.30 -1.36
C LEU A 222 15.34 -11.15 -2.31
N GLY A 223 15.78 -10.06 -1.71
CA GLY A 223 16.22 -8.89 -2.45
C GLY A 223 17.43 -9.12 -3.32
N VAL A 224 17.76 -8.13 -4.11
CA VAL A 224 18.91 -8.16 -5.02
C VAL A 224 20.19 -8.29 -4.23
N LEU A 225 20.96 -9.33 -4.49
CA LEU A 225 22.25 -9.56 -3.85
C LEU A 225 23.36 -8.71 -4.48
N LEU A 226 23.25 -8.43 -5.78
CA LEU A 226 24.21 -7.63 -6.53
C LEU A 226 23.52 -6.42 -7.13
N ASP A 227 24.03 -5.23 -6.85
CA ASP A 227 23.54 -3.98 -7.39
C ASP A 227 24.63 -3.30 -8.23
N ARG A 228 24.23 -2.64 -9.30
CA ARG A 228 25.12 -1.98 -10.25
C ARG A 228 25.36 -0.52 -9.99
N GLY A 229 24.77 0.05 -8.96
CA GLY A 229 24.88 1.48 -8.69
C GLY A 229 24.11 2.35 -9.69
N PHE A 230 24.21 3.66 -9.50
CA PHE A 230 23.49 4.66 -10.27
C PHE A 230 24.45 5.72 -10.82
N LEU A 231 24.15 6.21 -12.01
CA LEU A 231 24.80 7.38 -12.59
C LEU A 231 24.41 8.68 -11.83
N PRO A 232 25.17 9.78 -12.00
CA PRO A 232 24.86 11.05 -11.33
C PRO A 232 23.47 11.62 -11.65
N ASP A 233 22.87 11.21 -12.77
CA ASP A 233 21.51 11.58 -13.17
C ASP A 233 20.42 10.67 -12.55
N GLY A 234 20.81 9.72 -11.70
CA GLY A 234 19.90 8.79 -11.04
C GLY A 234 19.51 7.56 -11.87
N MET A 235 20.05 7.40 -13.08
CA MET A 235 19.85 6.20 -13.89
C MET A 235 20.73 5.05 -13.39
N PRO A 236 20.23 3.79 -13.44
CA PRO A 236 21.10 2.63 -13.24
C PRO A 236 22.24 2.64 -14.24
N ASP A 237 23.45 2.41 -13.76
CA ASP A 237 24.62 2.30 -14.65
C ASP A 237 24.57 0.96 -15.40
N MET A 238 23.94 0.96 -16.57
CA MET A 238 23.72 -0.22 -17.40
C MET A 238 25.00 -0.77 -18.02
N TYR A 239 26.09 0.00 -18.00
CA TYR A 239 27.36 -0.33 -18.66
C TYR A 239 28.48 -0.60 -17.67
N THR A 240 28.19 -0.50 -16.36
CA THR A 240 29.21 -0.80 -15.34
C THR A 240 29.60 -2.28 -15.36
N ASP A 241 30.86 -2.54 -15.19
CA ASP A 241 31.41 -3.85 -14.83
C ASP A 241 31.60 -3.96 -13.29
N ARG A 242 31.20 -2.92 -12.55
CA ARG A 242 31.31 -2.86 -11.09
C ARG A 242 29.95 -3.06 -10.46
N PHE A 243 29.88 -4.07 -9.63
CA PHE A 243 28.70 -4.35 -8.81
C PHE A 243 29.08 -4.25 -7.35
N THR A 244 28.08 -3.95 -6.52
CA THR A 244 28.19 -4.04 -5.05
C THR A 244 27.34 -5.19 -4.57
N CYS A 245 27.87 -5.96 -3.62
CA CYS A 245 27.10 -6.99 -2.95
C CYS A 245 26.37 -6.38 -1.74
N SER A 246 25.08 -6.63 -1.59
CA SER A 246 24.29 -6.12 -0.47
C SER A 246 24.81 -6.56 0.90
N MET A 247 25.41 -7.76 0.96
CA MET A 247 25.99 -8.34 2.18
C MET A 247 27.48 -8.00 2.39
N ALA A 248 28.14 -7.37 1.42
CA ALA A 248 29.55 -7.04 1.48
C ALA A 248 29.87 -5.82 0.60
N LYS A 249 29.31 -4.67 0.95
CA LYS A 249 29.39 -3.44 0.14
C LYS A 249 30.82 -2.91 -0.05
N ASP A 250 31.71 -3.22 0.85
CA ASP A 250 33.13 -2.84 0.84
C ASP A 250 34.04 -3.80 0.05
N VAL A 251 33.48 -4.96 -0.38
CA VAL A 251 34.24 -5.95 -1.17
C VAL A 251 34.10 -5.64 -2.67
N PRO A 252 35.20 -5.33 -3.36
CA PRO A 252 35.15 -5.13 -4.81
C PRO A 252 34.67 -6.39 -5.52
N VAL A 253 33.73 -6.24 -6.45
CA VAL A 253 33.17 -7.38 -7.22
C VAL A 253 34.19 -8.03 -8.14
N ASP A 254 35.34 -7.40 -8.34
CA ASP A 254 36.51 -8.03 -9.04
C ASP A 254 36.91 -9.38 -8.45
N SER A 255 36.61 -9.59 -7.16
CA SER A 255 36.87 -10.89 -6.50
C SER A 255 35.89 -11.99 -6.90
N PHE A 256 34.79 -11.65 -7.60
CA PHE A 256 33.83 -12.64 -8.12
C PHE A 256 34.08 -13.06 -9.55
N LYS A 257 35.13 -12.59 -10.20
CA LYS A 257 35.58 -13.08 -11.51
C LYS A 257 36.12 -14.50 -11.37
N GLY A 258 35.29 -15.50 -11.55
CA GLY A 258 35.75 -16.89 -11.51
C GLY A 258 34.70 -17.94 -11.17
N TYR A 259 33.44 -17.59 -11.18
CA TYR A 259 32.34 -18.56 -11.01
C TYR A 259 31.51 -18.67 -12.26
#